data_368945afb16fd93762e51fd69c5a9c13
#
_entry.id   368945afb16fd93762e51fd69c5a9c13
#
_cell.length_a   1.000
_cell.length_b   1.000
_cell.length_c   1.000
_cell.angle_alpha   90.00
_cell.angle_beta   90.00
_cell.angle_gamma   90.00
#
_symmetry.space_group_name_H-M   'P 1'
#
loop_
_entity.id
_entity.type
_entity.pdbx_description
1 polymer ?
#
loop_
_entity_poly.entity_id
_entity_poly.type
_entity_poly.pdbx_seq_one_letter_code
_entity_poly.pdbx_strand_id
1 'polypeptide(L)'
;MYMRPRLKLVPGKMQIAIEAIVGGAFDYMAQALESRTLAQKFFPLIMSIFIFILALNWIGLIPGVTSIGIYGESHGNSTLIPFWYPANTDLNITIALALIAFFAIEIAGIAALGLWKYGGKFINFSSPLNFLIGIIELFSELARLVSFSFRLFGNIFAGKTLLVIAIFFVPYILPVPLLAFELFVGLIQAFIFAVLTLFFIKLAIAEPEH
;
A
#
# COMPACT_ATOMS: atom_id res chain seq x y z
N MET A 1 -16.46 10.73 -10.76
CA MET A 1 -17.44 11.20 -11.77
C MET A 1 -17.87 12.67 -11.58
N TYR A 2 -17.59 13.30 -10.45
CA TYR A 2 -17.95 14.70 -10.13
C TYR A 2 -17.02 15.78 -10.73
N MET A 3 -15.86 15.41 -11.28
CA MET A 3 -14.90 16.37 -11.84
C MET A 3 -15.07 16.67 -13.35
N ARG A 4 -15.79 15.88 -14.10
CA ARG A 4 -15.99 16.10 -15.54
C ARG A 4 -16.54 17.47 -15.96
N PRO A 5 -17.46 18.13 -15.22
CA PRO A 5 -17.99 19.44 -15.64
C PRO A 5 -17.05 20.63 -15.38
N ARG A 6 -15.92 20.43 -14.68
CA ARG A 6 -14.99 21.50 -14.33
C ARG A 6 -13.65 21.49 -15.08
N LEU A 7 -13.41 20.48 -15.92
CA LEU A 7 -12.23 20.41 -16.76
C LEU A 7 -12.37 21.41 -17.92
N LYS A 8 -11.51 22.41 -17.95
CA LYS A 8 -11.48 23.44 -19.00
C LYS A 8 -10.56 22.99 -20.13
N LEU A 9 -10.93 23.34 -21.39
CA LEU A 9 -10.07 23.12 -22.56
C LEU A 9 -8.73 23.86 -22.45
N VAL A 10 -8.70 25.01 -21.75
CA VAL A 10 -7.47 25.68 -21.34
C VAL A 10 -7.28 25.42 -19.84
N PRO A 11 -6.38 24.49 -19.46
CA PRO A 11 -6.24 24.04 -18.10
C PRO A 11 -5.62 25.12 -17.20
N GLY A 12 -6.17 25.29 -15.99
CA GLY A 12 -5.56 26.11 -14.95
C GLY A 12 -4.36 25.38 -14.29
N LYS A 13 -3.52 26.12 -13.56
CA LYS A 13 -2.29 25.58 -12.91
C LYS A 13 -2.55 24.32 -12.07
N MET A 14 -3.63 24.29 -11.29
CA MET A 14 -4.02 23.11 -10.50
C MET A 14 -4.41 21.92 -11.36
N GLN A 15 -5.13 22.14 -12.46
CA GLN A 15 -5.50 21.09 -13.40
C GLN A 15 -4.26 20.49 -14.06
N ILE A 16 -3.32 21.34 -14.52
CA ILE A 16 -2.04 20.89 -15.10
C ILE A 16 -1.25 20.03 -14.10
N ALA A 17 -1.16 20.46 -12.85
CA ALA A 17 -0.44 19.71 -11.83
C ALA A 17 -1.06 18.32 -11.58
N ILE A 18 -2.40 18.24 -11.45
CA ILE A 18 -3.09 16.96 -11.26
C ILE A 18 -2.96 16.07 -12.50
N GLU A 19 -3.14 16.62 -13.70
CA GLU A 19 -2.98 15.90 -14.95
C GLU A 19 -1.55 15.39 -15.14
N ALA A 20 -0.54 16.16 -14.75
CA ALA A 20 0.87 15.74 -14.81
C ALA A 20 1.16 14.58 -13.85
N ILE A 21 0.66 14.63 -12.60
CA ILE A 21 0.84 13.56 -11.61
C ILE A 21 0.10 12.30 -12.05
N VAL A 22 -1.18 12.41 -12.39
CA VAL A 22 -2.01 11.28 -12.79
C VAL A 22 -1.55 10.67 -14.11
N GLY A 23 -1.21 11.53 -15.09
CA GLY A 23 -0.68 11.10 -16.38
C GLY A 23 0.68 10.43 -16.24
N GLY A 24 1.59 11.02 -15.46
CA GLY A 24 2.90 10.43 -15.19
C GLY A 24 2.81 9.07 -14.48
N ALA A 25 1.92 8.94 -13.48
CA ALA A 25 1.66 7.67 -12.83
C ALA A 25 1.10 6.62 -13.80
N PHE A 26 0.18 7.04 -14.68
CA PHE A 26 -0.39 6.17 -15.70
C PHE A 26 0.67 5.72 -16.73
N ASP A 27 1.50 6.63 -17.22
CA ASP A 27 2.55 6.31 -18.19
C ASP A 27 3.63 5.40 -17.57
N TYR A 28 3.98 5.61 -16.29
CA TYR A 28 4.84 4.71 -15.54
C TYR A 28 4.24 3.29 -15.46
N MET A 29 2.94 3.17 -15.13
CA MET A 29 2.26 1.88 -15.10
C MET A 29 2.18 1.22 -16.47
N ALA A 30 1.93 1.99 -17.53
CA ALA A 30 1.88 1.48 -18.90
C ALA A 30 3.24 0.94 -19.36
N GLN A 31 4.34 1.59 -18.97
CA GLN A 31 5.70 1.12 -19.21
C GLN A 31 6.00 -0.14 -18.40
N ALA A 32 5.67 -0.15 -17.10
CA ALA A 32 5.92 -1.29 -16.23
C ALA A 32 5.16 -2.56 -16.66
N LEU A 33 3.91 -2.42 -17.11
CA LEU A 33 3.08 -3.51 -17.60
C LEU A 33 3.28 -3.83 -19.08
N GLU A 34 4.07 -3.02 -19.81
CA GLU A 34 4.29 -3.14 -21.26
C GLU A 34 2.97 -3.14 -22.08
N SER A 35 1.89 -2.63 -21.47
CA SER A 35 0.55 -2.61 -22.06
C SER A 35 -0.30 -1.48 -21.50
N ARG A 36 -0.75 -0.58 -22.40
CA ARG A 36 -1.68 0.49 -22.04
C ARG A 36 -3.06 -0.02 -21.62
N THR A 37 -3.51 -1.13 -22.19
CA THR A 37 -4.82 -1.72 -21.86
C THR A 37 -4.82 -2.32 -20.45
N LEU A 38 -3.75 -3.02 -20.07
CA LEU A 38 -3.58 -3.51 -18.70
C LEU A 38 -3.43 -2.35 -17.70
N ALA A 39 -2.65 -1.32 -18.05
CA ALA A 39 -2.53 -0.14 -17.23
C ALA A 39 -3.89 0.53 -16.98
N GLN A 40 -4.74 0.71 -18.00
CA GLN A 40 -6.09 1.25 -17.83
C GLN A 40 -6.96 0.42 -16.88
N LYS A 41 -6.82 -0.91 -16.94
CA LYS A 41 -7.60 -1.83 -16.09
C LYS A 41 -7.17 -1.75 -14.62
N PHE A 42 -5.86 -1.70 -14.34
CA PHE A 42 -5.33 -1.76 -12.98
C PHE A 42 -5.05 -0.38 -12.36
N PHE A 43 -5.03 0.68 -13.15
CA PHE A 43 -4.76 2.04 -12.69
C PHE A 43 -5.66 2.48 -11.52
N PRO A 44 -6.99 2.32 -11.57
CA PRO A 44 -7.86 2.72 -10.47
C PRO A 44 -7.52 2.01 -9.16
N LEU A 45 -7.20 0.71 -9.22
CA LEU A 45 -6.85 -0.10 -8.06
C LEU A 45 -5.52 0.38 -7.44
N ILE A 46 -4.47 0.47 -8.25
CA ILE A 46 -3.13 0.84 -7.78
C ILE A 46 -3.12 2.27 -7.22
N MET A 47 -3.77 3.21 -7.90
CA MET A 47 -3.87 4.58 -7.40
C MET A 47 -4.72 4.69 -6.13
N SER A 48 -5.78 3.89 -6.00
CA SER A 48 -6.57 3.85 -4.77
C SER A 48 -5.75 3.32 -3.60
N ILE A 49 -4.98 2.24 -3.78
CA ILE A 49 -4.07 1.70 -2.77
C ILE A 49 -3.03 2.76 -2.37
N PHE A 50 -2.38 3.40 -3.35
CA PHE A 50 -1.39 4.43 -3.11
C PHE A 50 -1.95 5.59 -2.28
N ILE A 51 -3.06 6.20 -2.74
CA ILE A 51 -3.68 7.36 -2.08
C ILE A 51 -4.18 6.98 -0.69
N PHE A 52 -4.77 5.80 -0.53
CA PHE A 52 -5.30 5.35 0.75
C PHE A 52 -4.19 5.15 1.78
N ILE A 53 -3.11 4.44 1.42
CA ILE A 53 -1.97 4.23 2.31
C ILE A 53 -1.28 5.56 2.63
N LEU A 54 -1.11 6.44 1.64
CA LEU A 54 -0.53 7.76 1.85
C LEU A 54 -1.36 8.59 2.83
N ALA A 55 -2.67 8.60 2.66
CA ALA A 55 -3.59 9.30 3.56
C ALA A 55 -3.50 8.75 4.99
N LEU A 56 -3.50 7.43 5.17
CA LEU A 56 -3.36 6.80 6.48
C LEU A 56 -2.02 7.12 7.15
N ASN A 57 -0.92 7.17 6.39
CA ASN A 57 0.39 7.52 6.89
C ASN A 57 0.43 8.99 7.34
N TRP A 58 -0.08 9.90 6.53
CA TRP A 58 0.01 11.35 6.79
C TRP A 58 -0.97 11.85 7.85
N ILE A 59 -2.19 11.30 7.93
CA ILE A 59 -3.16 11.68 8.96
C ILE A 59 -2.57 11.47 10.36
N GLY A 60 -1.80 10.42 10.56
CA GLY A 60 -1.16 10.13 11.84
C GLY A 60 -0.07 11.09 12.26
N LEU A 61 0.47 11.86 11.32
CA LEU A 61 1.56 12.82 11.57
C LEU A 61 1.06 14.25 11.84
N ILE A 62 -0.24 14.51 11.67
CA ILE A 62 -0.82 15.84 11.95
C ILE A 62 -0.77 16.10 13.46
N PRO A 63 -0.04 17.15 13.93
CA PRO A 63 0.05 17.44 15.34
C PRO A 63 -1.34 17.71 15.94
N GLY A 64 -1.63 17.10 17.09
CA GLY A 64 -2.88 17.30 17.81
C GLY A 64 -4.07 16.43 17.37
N VAL A 65 -3.99 15.70 16.25
CA VAL A 65 -5.08 14.80 15.80
C VAL A 65 -5.40 13.73 16.85
N THR A 66 -4.40 13.18 17.50
CA THR A 66 -4.58 12.20 18.59
C THR A 66 -5.02 12.80 19.93
N SER A 67 -5.04 14.14 20.05
CA SER A 67 -5.49 14.84 21.26
C SER A 67 -6.99 15.14 21.25
N ILE A 68 -7.66 14.95 20.12
CA ILE A 68 -9.10 15.17 19.97
C ILE A 68 -9.80 13.82 20.14
N GLY A 69 -10.55 13.66 21.23
CA GLY A 69 -11.23 12.40 21.54
C GLY A 69 -12.22 12.55 22.69
N ILE A 70 -12.74 11.44 23.14
CA ILE A 70 -13.62 11.33 24.31
C ILE A 70 -12.88 10.65 25.45
N TYR A 71 -13.19 11.05 26.69
CA TYR A 71 -12.70 10.33 27.85
C TYR A 71 -13.56 9.09 28.08
N GLY A 72 -12.94 7.92 28.05
CA GLY A 72 -13.56 6.64 28.38
C GLY A 72 -12.88 6.00 29.59
N GLU A 73 -13.59 5.17 30.32
CA GLU A 73 -13.03 4.36 31.40
C GLU A 73 -12.40 3.09 30.83
N SER A 74 -11.08 2.93 31.00
CA SER A 74 -10.37 1.70 30.69
C SER A 74 -9.59 1.26 31.91
N HIS A 75 -9.88 0.04 32.40
CA HIS A 75 -9.24 -0.54 33.60
C HIS A 75 -9.26 0.35 34.86
N GLY A 76 -10.36 1.11 35.06
CA GLY A 76 -10.53 1.98 36.23
C GLY A 76 -9.84 3.34 36.15
N ASN A 77 -9.20 3.65 35.03
CA ASN A 77 -8.60 4.98 34.77
C ASN A 77 -9.32 5.67 33.60
N SER A 78 -9.55 6.98 33.71
CA SER A 78 -10.05 7.78 32.62
C SER A 78 -8.93 7.98 31.58
N THR A 79 -9.08 7.39 30.39
CA THR A 79 -8.15 7.52 29.29
C THR A 79 -8.80 8.24 28.12
N LEU A 80 -8.02 9.11 27.44
CA LEU A 80 -8.47 9.75 26.22
C LEU A 80 -8.50 8.74 25.09
N ILE A 81 -9.68 8.48 24.53
CA ILE A 81 -9.87 7.68 23.31
C ILE A 81 -9.94 8.66 22.13
N PRO A 82 -8.89 8.77 21.31
CA PRO A 82 -8.86 9.71 20.20
C PRO A 82 -9.85 9.29 19.10
N PHE A 83 -10.51 10.26 18.46
CA PHE A 83 -11.36 10.01 17.29
C PHE A 83 -10.58 9.53 16.06
N TRP A 84 -9.34 9.99 15.94
CA TRP A 84 -8.45 9.65 14.84
C TRP A 84 -7.19 8.99 15.40
N TYR A 85 -7.04 7.72 15.13
CA TYR A 85 -5.83 7.00 15.46
C TYR A 85 -5.12 6.62 14.14
N PRO A 86 -3.79 6.74 14.06
CA PRO A 86 -3.07 6.30 12.86
C PRO A 86 -3.27 4.81 12.65
N ALA A 87 -4.13 4.47 11.69
CA ALA A 87 -4.60 3.11 11.48
C ALA A 87 -3.46 2.13 11.16
N ASN A 88 -2.41 2.57 10.46
CA ASN A 88 -1.26 1.73 10.09
C ASN A 88 -0.35 1.34 11.27
N THR A 89 -0.60 1.85 12.48
CA THR A 89 0.04 1.35 13.72
C THR A 89 -0.64 0.11 14.29
N ASP A 90 -1.77 -0.29 13.72
CA ASP A 90 -2.44 -1.54 14.05
C ASP A 90 -2.08 -2.59 12.99
N LEU A 91 -1.52 -3.72 13.45
CA LEU A 91 -1.14 -4.82 12.58
C LEU A 91 -2.35 -5.41 11.84
N ASN A 92 -3.55 -5.39 12.43
CA ASN A 92 -4.75 -5.90 11.78
C ASN A 92 -5.11 -5.09 10.53
N ILE A 93 -4.93 -3.77 10.58
CA ILE A 93 -5.19 -2.89 9.43
C ILE A 93 -4.17 -3.14 8.32
N THR A 94 -2.89 -3.28 8.68
CA THR A 94 -1.84 -3.54 7.68
C THR A 94 -1.95 -4.94 7.07
N ILE A 95 -2.39 -5.94 7.85
CA ILE A 95 -2.73 -7.27 7.33
C ILE A 95 -3.94 -7.17 6.37
N ALA A 96 -4.99 -6.43 6.73
CA ALA A 96 -6.14 -6.26 5.86
C ALA A 96 -5.77 -5.63 4.51
N LEU A 97 -4.90 -4.59 4.52
CA LEU A 97 -4.40 -3.98 3.29
C LEU A 97 -3.53 -4.94 2.46
N ALA A 98 -2.67 -5.72 3.13
CA ALA A 98 -1.88 -6.75 2.48
C ALA A 98 -2.75 -7.85 1.85
N LEU A 99 -3.84 -8.25 2.52
CA LEU A 99 -4.83 -9.20 1.99
C LEU A 99 -5.56 -8.64 0.77
N ILE A 100 -5.97 -7.36 0.80
CA ILE A 100 -6.61 -6.72 -0.36
C ILE A 100 -5.66 -6.74 -1.57
N ALA A 101 -4.40 -6.36 -1.38
CA ALA A 101 -3.40 -6.41 -2.45
C ALA A 101 -3.15 -7.85 -2.93
N PHE A 102 -3.05 -8.80 -2.01
CA PHE A 102 -2.87 -10.22 -2.30
C PHE A 102 -4.03 -10.76 -3.15
N PHE A 103 -5.27 -10.60 -2.71
CA PHE A 103 -6.43 -11.06 -3.49
C PHE A 103 -6.54 -10.36 -4.84
N ALA A 104 -6.16 -9.09 -4.93
CA ALA A 104 -6.13 -8.39 -6.22
C ALA A 104 -5.13 -9.02 -7.20
N ILE A 105 -3.96 -9.43 -6.72
CA ILE A 105 -2.92 -10.12 -7.50
C ILE A 105 -3.43 -11.49 -7.96
N GLU A 106 -4.00 -12.29 -7.03
CA GLU A 106 -4.51 -13.63 -7.32
C GLU A 106 -5.66 -13.58 -8.34
N ILE A 107 -6.63 -12.67 -8.14
CA ILE A 107 -7.75 -12.49 -9.07
C ILE A 107 -7.25 -12.04 -10.45
N ALA A 108 -6.25 -11.17 -10.52
CA ALA A 108 -5.65 -10.74 -11.77
C ALA A 108 -5.01 -11.92 -12.53
N GLY A 109 -4.26 -12.76 -11.82
CA GLY A 109 -3.63 -13.97 -12.38
C GLY A 109 -4.67 -14.99 -12.87
N ILE A 110 -5.68 -15.29 -12.05
CA ILE A 110 -6.77 -16.20 -12.42
C ILE A 110 -7.56 -15.66 -13.63
N ALA A 111 -7.84 -14.34 -13.67
CA ALA A 111 -8.57 -13.73 -14.78
C ALA A 111 -7.78 -13.72 -16.09
N ALA A 112 -6.45 -13.73 -16.04
CA ALA A 112 -5.59 -13.74 -17.22
C ALA A 112 -5.32 -15.16 -17.74
N LEU A 113 -5.00 -16.11 -16.86
CA LEU A 113 -4.55 -17.46 -17.22
C LEU A 113 -5.65 -18.52 -17.11
N GLY A 114 -6.74 -18.20 -16.41
CA GLY A 114 -7.77 -19.17 -16.06
C GLY A 114 -7.42 -19.98 -14.82
N LEU A 115 -8.46 -20.47 -14.11
CA LEU A 115 -8.32 -21.12 -12.81
C LEU A 115 -7.43 -22.38 -12.85
N TRP A 116 -7.58 -23.21 -13.88
CA TRP A 116 -6.84 -24.47 -14.01
C TRP A 116 -5.35 -24.26 -14.31
N LYS A 117 -5.03 -23.34 -15.21
CA LYS A 117 -3.63 -23.05 -15.58
C LYS A 117 -2.91 -22.34 -14.44
N TYR A 118 -3.60 -21.40 -13.77
CA TYR A 118 -3.07 -20.69 -12.61
C TYR A 118 -2.89 -21.60 -11.39
N GLY A 119 -3.85 -22.48 -11.11
CA GLY A 119 -3.74 -23.50 -10.04
C GLY A 119 -2.63 -24.52 -10.28
N GLY A 120 -2.36 -24.86 -11.55
CA GLY A 120 -1.28 -25.75 -11.95
C GLY A 120 0.13 -25.21 -11.61
N LYS A 121 0.27 -23.90 -11.37
CA LYS A 121 1.49 -23.28 -10.88
C LYS A 121 1.88 -23.79 -9.48
N PHE A 122 0.90 -24.02 -8.61
CA PHE A 122 1.10 -24.44 -7.22
C PHE A 122 1.15 -25.95 -7.06
N ILE A 123 0.39 -26.68 -7.90
CA ILE A 123 0.26 -28.13 -7.78
C ILE A 123 0.50 -28.75 -9.16
N ASN A 124 1.73 -29.16 -9.42
CA ASN A 124 2.12 -29.84 -10.66
C ASN A 124 2.79 -31.18 -10.32
N PHE A 125 2.07 -32.28 -10.57
CA PHE A 125 2.57 -33.64 -10.32
C PHE A 125 3.32 -34.25 -11.51
N SER A 126 3.62 -33.49 -12.55
CA SER A 126 4.29 -34.00 -13.75
C SER A 126 5.71 -34.49 -13.47
N SER A 127 6.40 -33.92 -12.47
CA SER A 127 7.75 -34.29 -12.07
C SER A 127 7.96 -33.99 -10.57
N PRO A 128 8.80 -34.76 -9.85
CA PRO A 128 9.17 -34.44 -8.46
C PRO A 128 9.76 -33.02 -8.33
N LEU A 129 10.50 -32.56 -9.33
CA LEU A 129 11.06 -31.21 -9.36
C LEU A 129 9.98 -30.15 -9.49
N ASN A 130 9.00 -30.32 -10.37
CA ASN A 130 7.88 -29.40 -10.57
C ASN A 130 6.99 -29.32 -9.32
N PHE A 131 6.82 -30.42 -8.61
CA PHE A 131 6.11 -30.42 -7.33
C PHE A 131 6.84 -29.60 -6.26
N LEU A 132 8.16 -29.71 -6.15
CA LEU A 132 8.96 -28.88 -5.23
C LEU A 132 8.88 -27.39 -5.60
N ILE A 133 8.95 -27.07 -6.90
CA ILE A 133 8.79 -25.68 -7.37
C ILE A 133 7.42 -25.13 -6.96
N GLY A 134 6.36 -25.89 -7.12
CA GLY A 134 5.01 -25.47 -6.71
C GLY A 134 4.89 -25.19 -5.19
N ILE A 135 5.54 -25.99 -4.36
CA ILE A 135 5.61 -25.75 -2.90
C ILE A 135 6.36 -24.45 -2.61
N ILE A 136 7.50 -24.21 -3.25
CA ILE A 136 8.29 -22.98 -3.08
C ILE A 136 7.46 -21.77 -3.52
N GLU A 137 6.71 -21.88 -4.61
CA GLU A 137 5.82 -20.82 -5.08
C GLU A 137 4.74 -20.49 -4.06
N LEU A 138 4.10 -21.49 -3.46
CA LEU A 138 3.11 -21.30 -2.40
C LEU A 138 3.71 -20.57 -1.19
N PHE A 139 4.92 -20.97 -0.75
CA PHE A 139 5.62 -20.28 0.33
C PHE A 139 5.97 -18.84 -0.04
N SER A 140 6.34 -18.58 -1.29
CA SER A 140 6.64 -17.24 -1.81
C SER A 140 5.42 -16.33 -1.77
N GLU A 141 4.23 -16.85 -2.10
CA GLU A 141 2.97 -16.10 -2.02
C GLU A 141 2.64 -15.72 -0.56
N LEU A 142 2.77 -16.66 0.38
CA LEU A 142 2.56 -16.39 1.81
C LEU A 142 3.60 -15.41 2.35
N ALA A 143 4.87 -15.55 1.98
CA ALA A 143 5.94 -14.65 2.40
C ALA A 143 5.71 -13.22 1.88
N ARG A 144 5.13 -13.07 0.69
CA ARG A 144 4.75 -11.78 0.11
C ARG A 144 3.71 -11.06 0.96
N LEU A 145 2.65 -11.76 1.38
CA LEU A 145 1.59 -11.22 2.26
C LEU A 145 2.18 -10.74 3.59
N VAL A 146 3.01 -11.57 4.21
CA VAL A 146 3.71 -11.23 5.46
C VAL A 146 4.60 -10.01 5.26
N SER A 147 5.41 -10.00 4.19
CA SER A 147 6.31 -8.89 3.87
C SER A 147 5.58 -7.55 3.67
N PHE A 148 4.45 -7.56 2.98
CA PHE A 148 3.63 -6.35 2.76
C PHE A 148 3.09 -5.78 4.07
N SER A 149 2.52 -6.65 4.91
CA SER A 149 1.94 -6.27 6.18
C SER A 149 2.99 -5.71 7.15
N PHE A 150 4.07 -6.45 7.38
CA PHE A 150 5.12 -6.04 8.31
C PHE A 150 5.91 -4.82 7.83
N ARG A 151 6.07 -4.63 6.54
CA ARG A 151 6.73 -3.45 5.99
C ARG A 151 5.94 -2.18 6.31
N LEU A 152 4.61 -2.22 6.13
CA LEU A 152 3.76 -1.07 6.40
C LEU A 152 3.66 -0.79 7.90
N PHE A 153 3.39 -1.82 8.70
CA PHE A 153 3.33 -1.73 10.16
C PHE A 153 4.66 -1.28 10.76
N GLY A 154 5.74 -1.98 10.41
CA GLY A 154 7.06 -1.76 11.02
C GLY A 154 7.59 -0.36 10.81
N ASN A 155 7.38 0.21 9.63
CA ASN A 155 7.80 1.58 9.33
C ASN A 155 7.09 2.61 10.23
N ILE A 156 5.76 2.56 10.30
CA ILE A 156 4.96 3.51 11.10
C ILE A 156 5.17 3.29 12.60
N PHE A 157 5.30 2.04 13.03
CA PHE A 157 5.59 1.71 14.43
C PHE A 157 6.97 2.22 14.86
N ALA A 158 8.00 1.99 14.04
CA ALA A 158 9.36 2.45 14.32
C ALA A 158 9.45 3.97 14.39
N GLY A 159 8.82 4.69 13.44
CA GLY A 159 8.80 6.14 13.44
C GLY A 159 8.10 6.74 14.65
N LYS A 160 6.96 6.21 15.04
CA LYS A 160 6.28 6.65 16.27
C LYS A 160 7.12 6.40 17.52
N THR A 161 7.75 5.23 17.62
CA THR A 161 8.62 4.92 18.74
C THR A 161 9.79 5.89 18.79
N LEU A 162 10.40 6.19 17.64
CA LEU A 162 11.49 7.16 17.53
C LEU A 162 11.04 8.56 17.94
N LEU A 163 9.84 9.00 17.54
CA LEU A 163 9.30 10.30 17.95
C LEU A 163 9.07 10.38 19.45
N VAL A 164 8.53 9.34 20.09
CA VAL A 164 8.33 9.29 21.54
C VAL A 164 9.66 9.42 22.27
N ILE A 165 10.69 8.68 21.84
CA ILE A 165 12.04 8.74 22.39
C ILE A 165 12.63 10.15 22.20
N ALA A 166 12.49 10.73 21.01
CA ALA A 166 13.01 12.06 20.71
C ALA A 166 12.39 13.16 21.58
N ILE A 167 11.06 13.10 21.82
CA ILE A 167 10.35 14.01 22.71
C ILE A 167 10.88 13.89 24.15
N PHE A 168 11.22 12.68 24.59
CA PHE A 168 11.76 12.48 25.93
C PHE A 168 13.15 13.12 26.12
N PHE A 169 14.04 13.03 25.13
CA PHE A 169 15.39 13.56 25.24
C PHE A 169 15.50 15.06 24.88
N VAL A 170 14.89 15.48 23.77
CA VAL A 170 14.96 16.87 23.25
C VAL A 170 13.60 17.28 22.69
N PRO A 171 12.66 17.68 23.55
CA PRO A 171 11.22 17.76 23.24
C PRO A 171 10.84 18.75 22.12
N TYR A 172 11.61 19.82 21.88
CA TYR A 172 11.22 20.87 20.94
C TYR A 172 11.97 20.86 19.61
N ILE A 173 13.22 20.44 19.60
CA ILE A 173 14.09 20.56 18.41
C ILE A 173 14.08 19.26 17.61
N LEU A 174 14.25 18.11 18.26
CA LEU A 174 14.44 16.82 17.61
C LEU A 174 13.18 16.27 16.93
N PRO A 175 11.95 16.45 17.46
CA PRO A 175 10.76 15.96 16.79
C PRO A 175 10.47 16.62 15.44
N VAL A 176 10.83 17.88 15.21
CA VAL A 176 10.52 18.60 13.96
C VAL A 176 11.17 17.96 12.73
N PRO A 177 12.50 17.75 12.69
CA PRO A 177 13.13 17.06 11.57
C PRO A 177 12.68 15.60 11.44
N LEU A 178 12.36 14.93 12.56
CA LEU A 178 11.85 13.56 12.51
C LEU A 178 10.44 13.48 11.90
N LEU A 179 9.55 14.42 12.20
CA LEU A 179 8.24 14.51 11.55
C LEU A 179 8.37 14.76 10.04
N ALA A 180 9.31 15.62 9.62
CA ALA A 180 9.57 15.84 8.20
C ALA A 180 10.10 14.57 7.52
N PHE A 181 10.99 13.84 8.19
CA PHE A 181 11.49 12.54 7.74
C PHE A 181 10.37 11.51 7.63
N GLU A 182 9.48 11.43 8.63
CA GLU A 182 8.32 10.54 8.64
C GLU A 182 7.33 10.82 7.49
N LEU A 183 7.08 12.09 7.16
CA LEU A 183 6.27 12.47 6.00
C LEU A 183 6.87 11.91 4.70
N PHE A 184 8.18 12.05 4.53
CA PHE A 184 8.89 11.54 3.36
C PHE A 184 8.88 10.01 3.30
N VAL A 185 9.17 9.36 4.42
CA VAL A 185 9.15 7.90 4.52
C VAL A 185 7.73 7.35 4.29
N GLY A 186 6.69 8.01 4.83
CA GLY A 186 5.30 7.65 4.60
C GLY A 186 4.89 7.72 3.13
N LEU A 187 5.38 8.70 2.38
CA LEU A 187 5.19 8.81 0.93
C LEU A 187 5.88 7.66 0.19
N ILE A 188 7.17 7.45 0.47
CA ILE A 188 7.95 6.36 -0.14
C ILE A 188 7.29 5.01 0.13
N GLN A 189 6.83 4.78 1.35
CA GLN A 189 6.18 3.54 1.74
C GLN A 189 4.90 3.27 0.94
N ALA A 190 4.04 4.28 0.78
CA ALA A 190 2.84 4.18 -0.05
C ALA A 190 3.19 3.88 -1.51
N PHE A 191 4.22 4.53 -2.04
CA PHE A 191 4.72 4.32 -3.40
C PHE A 191 5.26 2.90 -3.59
N ILE A 192 6.14 2.43 -2.70
CA ILE A 192 6.72 1.08 -2.76
C ILE A 192 5.62 0.01 -2.70
N PHE A 193 4.62 0.17 -1.81
CA PHE A 193 3.52 -0.78 -1.71
C PHE A 193 2.72 -0.88 -3.01
N ALA A 194 2.37 0.27 -3.60
CA ALA A 194 1.63 0.34 -4.85
C ALA A 194 2.42 -0.25 -6.04
N VAL A 195 3.70 0.12 -6.15
CA VAL A 195 4.60 -0.37 -7.22
C VAL A 195 4.83 -1.87 -7.11
N LEU A 196 5.07 -2.40 -5.91
CA LEU A 196 5.23 -3.84 -5.72
C LEU A 196 3.94 -4.61 -6.04
N THR A 197 2.77 -4.07 -5.65
CA THR A 197 1.48 -4.67 -6.03
C THR A 197 1.36 -4.73 -7.56
N LEU A 198 1.74 -3.66 -8.27
CA LEU A 198 1.75 -3.61 -9.73
C LEU A 198 2.68 -4.67 -10.35
N PHE A 199 3.91 -4.78 -9.84
CA PHE A 199 4.87 -5.77 -10.33
C PHE A 199 4.40 -7.20 -10.08
N PHE A 200 3.78 -7.48 -8.94
CA PHE A 200 3.25 -8.81 -8.67
C PHE A 200 2.01 -9.13 -9.53
N ILE A 201 1.18 -8.13 -9.86
CA ILE A 201 0.13 -8.30 -10.87
C ILE A 201 0.76 -8.65 -12.22
N LYS A 202 1.83 -7.97 -12.64
CA LYS A 202 2.54 -8.29 -13.88
C LYS A 202 3.04 -9.74 -13.87
N LEU A 203 3.67 -10.18 -12.80
CA LEU A 203 4.17 -11.55 -12.64
C LEU A 203 3.03 -12.60 -12.63
N ALA A 204 1.91 -12.28 -11.97
CA ALA A 204 0.75 -13.17 -11.90
C ALA A 204 0.05 -13.36 -13.26
N ILE A 205 0.11 -12.35 -14.14
CA ILE A 205 -0.49 -12.37 -15.47
C ILE A 205 0.45 -13.01 -16.49
N ALA A 206 1.76 -12.99 -16.26
CA ALA A 206 2.74 -13.61 -17.15
C ALA A 206 2.51 -15.11 -17.23
N GLU A 207 2.58 -15.67 -18.45
CA GLU A 207 2.52 -17.12 -18.61
C GLU A 207 3.73 -17.78 -17.95
N PRO A 208 3.53 -18.84 -17.16
CA PRO A 208 4.65 -19.60 -16.62
C PRO A 208 5.43 -20.22 -17.78
N GLU A 209 6.72 -19.94 -17.85
CA GLU A 209 7.65 -20.55 -18.79
C GLU A 209 7.98 -21.99 -18.33
N HIS A 210 7.04 -22.94 -18.57
CA HIS A 210 7.26 -24.38 -18.31
C HIS A 210 6.73 -25.24 -19.45
#